data_1b808b32a994b227cf045b65d848ed85
#
_entry.id   1b808b32a994b227cf045b65d848ed85
#
_cell.length_a   1.000
_cell.length_b   1.000
_cell.length_c   1.000
_cell.angle_alpha   90.00
_cell.angle_beta   90.00
_cell.angle_gamma   90.00
#
_symmetry.space_group_name_H-M   'P 1'
#
loop_
_entity.id
_entity.type
_entity.pdbx_description
1 polymer ?
#
loop_
_entity_poly.entity_id
_entity_poly.type
_entity_poly.pdbx_seq_one_letter_code
_entity_poly.pdbx_strand_id
1 'polypeptide(L)'
;MNSGLSNDVVYGVSVEGENVWVATAAGGCKLDLHGGQWSLYNERNTPMVEIWVYGVAATPTKVYYAVWGSGVLEYDQQKKLWDKYDDPDGETEMVLFKDQGLIHEITTSLSYVDNILWVATYFGDSRYDGRYWHNFLTKDSGLPSNFTNVIKGVDANRAWFGTDKGLAYYDGVNWAVYRPSLSTGKPEMTVRNAKGTIFPVAVDTAPAHNYVLGIDFQGNDIWVATAKGLSHGIHQP
;
A
#
# COMPACT_ATOMS: atom_id res chain seq x y z
N MET A 1 -5.72 18.31 -25.51
CA MET A 1 -4.96 17.17 -26.09
C MET A 1 -5.41 15.92 -25.34
N ASN A 2 -5.75 14.85 -26.05
CA ASN A 2 -6.04 13.58 -25.40
C ASN A 2 -4.72 12.94 -24.96
N SER A 3 -4.48 12.84 -23.67
CA SER A 3 -3.22 12.31 -23.13
C SER A 3 -3.04 10.80 -23.33
N GLY A 4 -4.14 10.07 -23.63
CA GLY A 4 -4.15 8.61 -23.64
C GLY A 4 -4.42 7.97 -22.27
N LEU A 5 -4.47 8.75 -21.18
CA LEU A 5 -4.92 8.29 -19.86
C LEU A 5 -6.41 7.91 -19.87
N SER A 6 -6.78 6.92 -19.08
CA SER A 6 -8.20 6.55 -18.86
C SER A 6 -8.96 7.63 -18.08
N ASN A 7 -8.25 8.36 -17.20
CA ASN A 7 -8.82 9.46 -16.40
C ASN A 7 -7.70 10.44 -15.99
N ASP A 8 -8.05 11.71 -15.80
CA ASP A 8 -7.10 12.76 -15.39
C ASP A 8 -6.74 12.69 -13.89
N VAL A 9 -7.51 11.94 -13.09
CA VAL A 9 -7.18 11.67 -11.68
C VAL A 9 -6.29 10.45 -11.61
N VAL A 10 -5.01 10.66 -11.32
CA VAL A 10 -3.98 9.63 -11.18
C VAL A 10 -3.66 9.43 -9.70
N TYR A 11 -3.73 8.19 -9.24
CA TYR A 11 -3.43 7.80 -7.87
C TYR A 11 -2.04 7.17 -7.69
N GLY A 12 -1.55 6.49 -8.72
CA GLY A 12 -0.27 5.80 -8.65
C GLY A 12 0.40 5.64 -10.00
N VAL A 13 1.73 5.57 -9.98
CA VAL A 13 2.56 5.35 -11.16
C VAL A 13 3.66 4.36 -10.79
N SER A 14 3.93 3.41 -11.68
CA SER A 14 5.05 2.48 -11.57
C SER A 14 5.77 2.39 -12.91
N VAL A 15 7.09 2.46 -12.89
CA VAL A 15 7.92 2.37 -14.09
C VAL A 15 8.69 1.06 -14.08
N GLU A 16 8.58 0.31 -15.15
CA GLU A 16 9.34 -0.93 -15.34
C GLU A 16 9.88 -1.00 -16.77
N GLY A 17 11.22 -0.92 -16.89
CA GLY A 17 11.88 -0.82 -18.18
C GLY A 17 11.39 0.39 -18.98
N GLU A 18 10.88 0.15 -20.17
CA GLU A 18 10.30 1.17 -21.05
C GLU A 18 8.77 1.30 -20.91
N ASN A 19 8.18 0.80 -19.85
CA ASN A 19 6.76 0.87 -19.61
C ASN A 19 6.44 1.71 -18.39
N VAL A 20 5.47 2.61 -18.53
CA VAL A 20 4.87 3.36 -17.42
C VAL A 20 3.46 2.80 -17.18
N TRP A 21 3.25 2.28 -16.01
CA TRP A 21 1.97 1.76 -15.55
C TRP A 21 1.31 2.78 -14.63
N VAL A 22 0.03 3.04 -14.85
CA VAL A 22 -0.69 4.12 -14.18
C VAL A 22 -1.99 3.60 -13.58
N ALA A 23 -2.24 3.97 -12.34
CA ALA A 23 -3.49 3.73 -11.62
C ALA A 23 -4.32 5.02 -11.63
N THR A 24 -5.58 4.93 -12.07
CA THR A 24 -6.47 6.10 -12.21
C THR A 24 -7.86 5.85 -11.62
N ALA A 25 -8.67 6.92 -11.54
CA ALA A 25 -10.08 6.83 -11.13
C ALA A 25 -11.00 6.14 -12.17
N ALA A 26 -10.45 5.69 -13.32
CA ALA A 26 -11.24 4.99 -14.35
C ALA A 26 -10.41 3.84 -14.98
N GLY A 27 -9.84 3.00 -14.15
CA GLY A 27 -9.05 1.85 -14.54
C GLY A 27 -7.55 2.09 -14.53
N GLY A 28 -6.79 1.13 -15.04
CA GLY A 28 -5.35 1.19 -15.22
C GLY A 28 -4.97 1.56 -16.64
N CYS A 29 -3.78 2.11 -16.81
CA CYS A 29 -3.19 2.37 -18.12
C CYS A 29 -1.75 1.89 -18.16
N LYS A 30 -1.28 1.62 -19.37
CA LYS A 30 0.13 1.38 -19.68
C LYS A 30 0.54 2.28 -20.83
N LEU A 31 1.63 3.01 -20.67
CA LEU A 31 2.33 3.71 -21.76
C LEU A 31 3.60 2.94 -22.11
N ASP A 32 3.74 2.57 -23.36
CA ASP A 32 5.02 2.13 -23.94
C ASP A 32 5.81 3.37 -24.36
N LEU A 33 6.93 3.62 -23.71
CA LEU A 33 7.79 4.79 -23.96
C LEU A 33 8.49 4.72 -25.32
N HIS A 34 8.73 3.51 -25.84
CA HIS A 34 9.39 3.34 -27.14
C HIS A 34 8.46 3.73 -28.31
N GLY A 35 7.21 3.24 -28.27
CA GLY A 35 6.23 3.45 -29.33
C GLY A 35 5.22 4.58 -29.05
N GLY A 36 5.20 5.14 -27.85
CA GLY A 36 4.22 6.13 -27.42
C GLY A 36 2.78 5.59 -27.37
N GLN A 37 2.62 4.27 -27.32
CA GLN A 37 1.34 3.59 -27.37
C GLN A 37 0.73 3.43 -25.98
N TRP A 38 -0.56 3.75 -25.86
CA TRP A 38 -1.34 3.52 -24.65
C TRP A 38 -2.16 2.25 -24.73
N SER A 39 -2.19 1.50 -23.65
CA SER A 39 -3.13 0.40 -23.39
C SER A 39 -3.99 0.73 -22.19
N LEU A 40 -5.29 0.46 -22.26
CA LEU A 40 -6.26 0.76 -21.22
C LEU A 40 -6.80 -0.55 -20.62
N TYR A 41 -6.93 -0.58 -19.29
CA TYR A 41 -7.42 -1.72 -18.52
C TYR A 41 -8.57 -1.27 -17.63
N ASN A 42 -9.74 -1.85 -17.83
CA ASN A 42 -10.98 -1.54 -17.13
C ASN A 42 -11.89 -2.77 -17.02
N GLU A 43 -13.11 -2.60 -16.54
CA GLU A 43 -14.11 -3.66 -16.36
C GLU A 43 -14.45 -4.45 -17.65
N ARG A 44 -14.10 -3.94 -18.82
CA ARG A 44 -14.40 -4.60 -20.10
C ARG A 44 -13.35 -5.62 -20.53
N ASN A 45 -12.14 -5.50 -20.00
CA ASN A 45 -11.01 -6.34 -20.42
C ASN A 45 -10.15 -6.85 -19.26
N THR A 46 -10.61 -6.67 -18.02
CA THR A 46 -9.99 -7.20 -16.80
C THR A 46 -11.05 -7.77 -15.86
N PRO A 47 -10.70 -8.50 -14.79
CA PRO A 47 -11.64 -8.98 -13.77
C PRO A 47 -12.10 -7.90 -12.77
N MET A 48 -11.76 -6.61 -12.95
CA MET A 48 -12.20 -5.58 -12.01
C MET A 48 -13.72 -5.39 -12.05
N VAL A 49 -14.31 -5.24 -10.86
CA VAL A 49 -15.73 -4.95 -10.68
C VAL A 49 -15.94 -3.44 -10.61
N GLU A 50 -15.07 -2.77 -9.86
CA GLU A 50 -15.02 -1.31 -9.76
C GLU A 50 -13.82 -0.77 -10.56
N ILE A 51 -13.92 0.46 -11.02
CA ILE A 51 -12.91 1.07 -11.90
C ILE A 51 -11.89 1.96 -11.17
N TRP A 52 -12.05 2.18 -9.88
CA TRP A 52 -11.12 3.01 -9.10
C TRP A 52 -9.87 2.22 -8.73
N VAL A 53 -8.77 2.52 -9.42
CA VAL A 53 -7.47 1.89 -9.19
C VAL A 53 -6.59 2.83 -8.39
N TYR A 54 -6.32 2.50 -7.13
CA TYR A 54 -5.60 3.35 -6.20
C TYR A 54 -4.09 3.15 -6.19
N GLY A 55 -3.60 2.00 -6.63
CA GLY A 55 -2.18 1.69 -6.64
C GLY A 55 -1.78 0.78 -7.78
N VAL A 56 -0.51 0.85 -8.16
CA VAL A 56 0.09 -0.03 -9.16
C VAL A 56 1.54 -0.34 -8.80
N ALA A 57 1.95 -1.60 -8.94
CA ALA A 57 3.35 -2.02 -8.87
C ALA A 57 3.66 -2.93 -10.06
N ALA A 58 4.68 -2.58 -10.81
CA ALA A 58 5.10 -3.33 -11.97
C ALA A 58 6.44 -4.01 -11.72
N THR A 59 6.57 -5.23 -12.23
CA THR A 59 7.79 -6.02 -12.30
C THR A 59 8.02 -6.44 -13.75
N PRO A 60 9.18 -7.00 -14.11
CA PRO A 60 9.42 -7.49 -15.48
C PRO A 60 8.42 -8.53 -15.99
N THR A 61 7.77 -9.26 -15.08
CA THR A 61 6.87 -10.37 -15.45
C THR A 61 5.42 -10.13 -15.06
N LYS A 62 5.16 -9.33 -14.02
CA LYS A 62 3.83 -9.13 -13.45
C LYS A 62 3.55 -7.67 -13.16
N VAL A 63 2.28 -7.31 -13.20
CA VAL A 63 1.79 -6.00 -12.74
C VAL A 63 0.64 -6.22 -11.77
N TYR A 64 0.69 -5.53 -10.64
CA TYR A 64 -0.33 -5.58 -9.60
C TYR A 64 -1.08 -4.25 -9.56
N TYR A 65 -2.40 -4.31 -9.52
CA TYR A 65 -3.28 -3.16 -9.33
C TYR A 65 -4.08 -3.32 -8.04
N ALA A 66 -4.05 -2.29 -7.18
CA ALA A 66 -4.96 -2.15 -6.04
C ALA A 66 -6.26 -1.52 -6.50
N VAL A 67 -7.35 -2.26 -6.47
CA VAL A 67 -8.64 -1.83 -7.03
C VAL A 67 -9.69 -1.79 -5.92
N TRP A 68 -10.35 -0.66 -5.75
CA TRP A 68 -11.44 -0.52 -4.79
C TRP A 68 -12.56 -1.52 -5.07
N GLY A 69 -12.94 -2.33 -4.08
CA GLY A 69 -14.00 -3.34 -4.22
C GLY A 69 -13.69 -4.52 -5.16
N SER A 70 -12.42 -4.65 -5.59
CA SER A 70 -11.99 -5.77 -6.44
C SER A 70 -10.72 -6.43 -5.93
N GLY A 71 -10.22 -6.01 -4.77
CA GLY A 71 -8.99 -6.55 -4.20
C GLY A 71 -7.75 -6.18 -5.00
N VAL A 72 -6.86 -7.13 -5.22
CA VAL A 72 -5.67 -6.96 -6.06
C VAL A 72 -5.82 -7.75 -7.35
N LEU A 73 -5.59 -7.09 -8.47
CA LEU A 73 -5.49 -7.74 -9.78
C LEU A 73 -4.03 -7.93 -10.15
N GLU A 74 -3.66 -9.13 -10.52
CA GLU A 74 -2.35 -9.48 -11.05
C GLU A 74 -2.44 -9.71 -12.57
N TYR A 75 -1.64 -8.99 -13.34
CA TYR A 75 -1.48 -9.20 -14.78
C TYR A 75 -0.15 -9.90 -15.07
N ASP A 76 -0.20 -11.13 -15.60
CA ASP A 76 0.98 -11.83 -16.12
C ASP A 76 1.32 -11.25 -17.50
N GLN A 77 2.44 -10.54 -17.60
CA GLN A 77 2.85 -9.85 -18.82
C GLN A 77 3.24 -10.80 -19.97
N GLN A 78 3.65 -12.04 -19.65
CA GLN A 78 4.03 -13.04 -20.64
C GLN A 78 2.81 -13.80 -21.17
N LYS A 79 1.97 -14.30 -20.26
CA LYS A 79 0.78 -15.08 -20.63
C LYS A 79 -0.39 -14.19 -21.10
N LYS A 80 -0.35 -12.89 -20.79
CA LYS A 80 -1.44 -11.94 -21.04
C LYS A 80 -2.75 -12.33 -20.33
N LEU A 81 -2.63 -12.88 -19.14
CA LEU A 81 -3.74 -13.33 -18.30
C LEU A 81 -3.81 -12.52 -17.02
N TRP A 82 -5.02 -12.43 -16.49
CA TRP A 82 -5.33 -11.80 -15.23
C TRP A 82 -5.65 -12.85 -14.19
N ASP A 83 -5.13 -12.64 -12.96
CA ASP A 83 -5.55 -13.29 -11.73
C ASP A 83 -6.11 -12.24 -10.77
N LYS A 84 -6.95 -12.66 -9.83
CA LYS A 84 -7.54 -11.81 -8.80
C LYS A 84 -7.24 -12.39 -7.43
N TYR A 85 -6.84 -11.51 -6.51
CA TYR A 85 -6.73 -11.81 -5.08
C TYR A 85 -7.80 -11.01 -4.34
N ASP A 86 -8.74 -11.70 -3.75
CA ASP A 86 -9.87 -11.14 -2.99
C ASP A 86 -9.92 -11.65 -1.55
N ASP A 87 -10.80 -11.03 -0.78
CA ASP A 87 -11.12 -11.46 0.58
C ASP A 87 -12.05 -12.67 0.52
N PRO A 88 -11.68 -13.83 1.12
CA PRO A 88 -12.57 -14.97 1.21
C PRO A 88 -13.88 -14.72 1.97
N ASP A 89 -13.93 -13.69 2.80
CA ASP A 89 -15.09 -13.26 3.59
C ASP A 89 -15.97 -12.22 2.86
N GLY A 90 -15.51 -11.71 1.72
CA GLY A 90 -16.13 -10.60 1.00
C GLY A 90 -15.85 -9.23 1.62
N GLU A 91 -16.68 -8.23 1.32
CA GLU A 91 -16.51 -6.85 1.80
C GLU A 91 -17.03 -6.64 3.24
N THR A 92 -16.80 -7.56 4.14
CA THR A 92 -17.24 -7.45 5.52
C THR A 92 -16.06 -7.17 6.46
N GLU A 93 -16.29 -6.42 7.53
CA GLU A 93 -15.30 -6.23 8.59
C GLU A 93 -15.20 -7.45 9.54
N MET A 94 -15.77 -8.57 9.15
CA MET A 94 -15.59 -9.86 9.83
C MET A 94 -14.38 -10.57 9.26
N VAL A 95 -13.57 -11.18 10.11
CA VAL A 95 -12.38 -11.94 9.72
C VAL A 95 -12.59 -13.39 10.14
N LEU A 96 -13.18 -14.16 9.25
CA LEU A 96 -13.45 -15.59 9.47
C LEU A 96 -12.27 -16.46 8.99
N PHE A 97 -11.58 -16.02 7.93
CA PHE A 97 -10.53 -16.79 7.26
C PHE A 97 -9.21 -16.01 7.23
N LYS A 98 -8.78 -15.52 8.42
CA LYS A 98 -7.50 -14.83 8.55
C LYS A 98 -6.36 -15.64 7.91
N ASP A 99 -5.51 -14.97 7.15
CA ASP A 99 -4.36 -15.53 6.45
C ASP A 99 -4.69 -16.56 5.34
N GLN A 100 -5.94 -16.65 4.88
CA GLN A 100 -6.32 -17.50 3.75
C GLN A 100 -6.47 -16.75 2.43
N GLY A 101 -6.44 -15.42 2.46
CA GLY A 101 -6.55 -14.54 1.32
C GLY A 101 -6.19 -13.10 1.69
N LEU A 102 -6.54 -12.17 0.82
CA LEU A 102 -6.50 -10.75 1.11
C LEU A 102 -7.43 -10.45 2.29
N ILE A 103 -7.05 -9.51 3.17
CA ILE A 103 -7.84 -9.20 4.38
C ILE A 103 -9.13 -8.42 4.09
N HIS A 104 -9.19 -7.70 2.98
CA HIS A 104 -10.37 -6.92 2.59
C HIS A 104 -10.29 -6.49 1.11
N GLU A 105 -11.43 -6.47 0.41
CA GLU A 105 -11.48 -6.17 -1.04
C GLU A 105 -11.28 -4.68 -1.38
N ILE A 106 -11.49 -3.77 -0.43
CA ILE A 106 -11.28 -2.35 -0.65
C ILE A 106 -9.80 -2.03 -0.45
N THR A 107 -9.01 -2.18 -1.51
CA THR A 107 -7.57 -1.91 -1.49
C THR A 107 -7.27 -0.44 -1.76
N THR A 108 -6.36 0.14 -0.98
CA THR A 108 -6.01 1.56 -1.02
C THR A 108 -4.60 1.83 -1.54
N SER A 109 -3.69 0.88 -1.38
CA SER A 109 -2.30 0.99 -1.83
C SER A 109 -1.66 -0.39 -1.91
N LEU A 110 -0.57 -0.50 -2.67
CA LEU A 110 0.28 -1.67 -2.67
C LEU A 110 1.75 -1.33 -2.94
N SER A 111 2.64 -2.23 -2.52
CA SER A 111 4.08 -2.15 -2.76
C SER A 111 4.62 -3.56 -3.01
N TYR A 112 5.47 -3.71 -4.02
CA TYR A 112 6.12 -4.98 -4.32
C TYR A 112 7.64 -4.83 -4.18
N VAL A 113 8.24 -5.64 -3.33
CA VAL A 113 9.68 -5.65 -3.04
C VAL A 113 10.11 -7.05 -2.62
N ASP A 114 11.28 -7.50 -3.06
CA ASP A 114 11.87 -8.81 -2.71
C ASP A 114 10.92 -10.00 -2.87
N ASN A 115 10.12 -10.00 -3.93
CA ASN A 115 9.06 -10.99 -4.22
C ASN A 115 7.91 -11.02 -3.19
N ILE A 116 7.77 -9.98 -2.39
CA ILE A 116 6.67 -9.80 -1.45
C ILE A 116 5.73 -8.72 -1.96
N LEU A 117 4.45 -9.01 -1.96
CA LEU A 117 3.38 -8.05 -2.19
C LEU A 117 2.83 -7.59 -0.83
N TRP A 118 3.01 -6.31 -0.53
CA TRP A 118 2.40 -5.62 0.60
C TRP A 118 1.16 -4.88 0.11
N VAL A 119 0.04 -5.06 0.78
CA VAL A 119 -1.25 -4.49 0.38
C VAL A 119 -1.89 -3.77 1.56
N ALA A 120 -2.21 -2.50 1.36
CA ALA A 120 -3.02 -1.72 2.28
C ALA A 120 -4.50 -1.80 1.88
N THR A 121 -5.36 -1.90 2.89
CA THR A 121 -6.81 -1.95 2.66
C THR A 121 -7.58 -0.98 3.56
N TYR A 122 -8.86 -0.88 3.32
CA TYR A 122 -9.78 -0.14 4.18
C TYR A 122 -9.90 -0.77 5.59
N PHE A 123 -9.65 -2.09 5.71
CA PHE A 123 -9.83 -2.82 6.95
C PHE A 123 -8.68 -3.82 7.24
N GLY A 124 -7.51 -3.29 7.53
CA GLY A 124 -6.29 -4.04 7.80
C GLY A 124 -5.32 -4.04 6.63
N ASP A 125 -4.23 -4.77 6.78
CA ASP A 125 -3.19 -4.86 5.77
C ASP A 125 -2.79 -6.31 5.53
N SER A 126 -2.29 -6.60 4.33
CA SER A 126 -1.90 -7.94 3.93
C SER A 126 -0.46 -7.98 3.41
N ARG A 127 0.23 -9.07 3.67
CA ARG A 127 1.52 -9.44 3.09
C ARG A 127 1.38 -10.79 2.40
N TYR A 128 1.80 -10.87 1.14
CA TYR A 128 1.77 -12.11 0.34
C TYR A 128 3.16 -12.44 -0.18
N ASP A 129 3.63 -13.67 0.07
CA ASP A 129 4.97 -14.13 -0.33
C ASP A 129 4.97 -15.00 -1.61
N GLY A 130 3.87 -14.98 -2.35
CA GLY A 130 3.67 -15.82 -3.53
C GLY A 130 3.00 -17.17 -3.22
N ARG A 131 2.85 -17.51 -1.93
CA ARG A 131 2.22 -18.76 -1.48
C ARG A 131 1.30 -18.57 -0.28
N TYR A 132 1.72 -17.75 0.71
CA TYR A 132 1.00 -17.56 1.96
C TYR A 132 0.66 -16.09 2.18
N TRP A 133 -0.56 -15.86 2.66
CA TRP A 133 -1.00 -14.59 3.16
C TRP A 133 -0.68 -14.44 4.63
N HIS A 134 -0.34 -13.24 5.05
CA HIS A 134 -0.23 -12.84 6.44
C HIS A 134 -0.90 -11.49 6.61
N ASN A 135 -1.93 -11.44 7.47
CA ASN A 135 -2.80 -10.29 7.62
C ASN A 135 -2.59 -9.60 8.97
N PHE A 136 -2.59 -8.28 8.95
CA PHE A 136 -2.36 -7.40 10.10
C PHE A 136 -3.61 -6.60 10.41
N LEU A 137 -4.05 -6.67 11.66
CA LEU A 137 -5.16 -5.89 12.20
C LEU A 137 -4.74 -5.21 13.49
N THR A 138 -5.37 -4.10 13.85
CA THR A 138 -5.08 -3.38 15.12
C THR A 138 -5.19 -4.27 16.35
N LYS A 139 -6.09 -5.26 16.33
CA LYS A 139 -6.34 -6.17 17.47
C LYS A 139 -5.18 -7.10 17.78
N ASP A 140 -4.34 -7.44 16.78
CA ASP A 140 -3.28 -8.45 16.91
C ASP A 140 -1.92 -8.01 16.39
N SER A 141 -1.83 -6.83 15.80
CA SER A 141 -0.60 -6.19 15.34
C SER A 141 -0.30 -4.90 16.11
N GLY A 142 0.67 -4.13 15.65
CA GLY A 142 0.95 -2.78 16.13
C GLY A 142 0.41 -1.68 15.22
N LEU A 143 -0.48 -2.01 14.28
CA LEU A 143 -1.15 -1.01 13.45
C LEU A 143 -1.92 -0.02 14.32
N PRO A 144 -1.78 1.30 14.11
CA PRO A 144 -2.54 2.30 14.87
C PRO A 144 -4.00 2.42 14.40
N SER A 145 -4.29 1.95 13.19
CA SER A 145 -5.63 1.89 12.59
C SER A 145 -5.71 0.74 11.60
N ASN A 146 -6.90 0.19 11.40
CA ASN A 146 -7.16 -0.74 10.30
C ASN A 146 -7.26 -0.02 8.95
N PHE A 147 -7.48 1.29 8.95
CA PHE A 147 -7.52 2.07 7.71
C PHE A 147 -6.14 2.59 7.35
N THR A 148 -5.53 1.95 6.36
CA THR A 148 -4.22 2.32 5.82
C THR A 148 -4.38 2.98 4.45
N ASN A 149 -3.85 4.21 4.31
CA ASN A 149 -3.91 4.95 3.05
C ASN A 149 -2.77 4.55 2.08
N VAL A 150 -1.61 4.25 2.64
CA VAL A 150 -0.40 3.94 1.88
C VAL A 150 0.46 2.92 2.60
N ILE A 151 1.02 1.99 1.83
CA ILE A 151 1.99 1.00 2.30
C ILE A 151 3.26 1.08 1.46
N LYS A 152 4.42 1.02 2.09
CA LYS A 152 5.72 1.01 1.41
C LYS A 152 6.60 -0.07 2.00
N GLY A 153 6.79 -1.15 1.25
CA GLY A 153 7.73 -2.20 1.59
C GLY A 153 9.17 -1.70 1.54
N VAL A 154 9.96 -2.05 2.55
CA VAL A 154 11.41 -1.81 2.59
C VAL A 154 12.14 -3.03 2.04
N ASP A 155 11.70 -4.21 2.45
CA ASP A 155 12.18 -5.52 2.00
C ASP A 155 11.11 -6.61 2.23
N ALA A 156 11.54 -7.88 2.18
CA ALA A 156 10.64 -9.02 2.38
C ALA A 156 9.93 -9.05 3.74
N ASN A 157 10.50 -8.43 4.77
CA ASN A 157 10.00 -8.53 6.14
C ASN A 157 9.62 -7.18 6.76
N ARG A 158 10.03 -6.07 6.16
CA ARG A 158 9.90 -4.73 6.74
C ARG A 158 9.07 -3.83 5.85
N ALA A 159 8.17 -3.06 6.46
CA ALA A 159 7.32 -2.11 5.74
C ALA A 159 6.90 -0.91 6.61
N TRP A 160 6.58 0.19 5.94
CA TRP A 160 5.96 1.37 6.51
C TRP A 160 4.48 1.43 6.12
N PHE A 161 3.65 1.86 7.06
CA PHE A 161 2.20 1.95 6.94
C PHE A 161 1.75 3.36 7.29
N GLY A 162 1.20 4.05 6.33
CA GLY A 162 0.60 5.37 6.54
C GLY A 162 -0.89 5.27 6.74
N THR A 163 -1.34 5.49 7.98
CA THR A 163 -2.75 5.34 8.37
C THR A 163 -3.41 6.70 8.62
N ASP A 164 -4.70 6.70 8.94
CA ASP A 164 -5.44 7.87 9.43
C ASP A 164 -5.08 8.25 10.89
N LYS A 165 -4.33 7.39 11.63
CA LYS A 165 -3.97 7.55 13.04
C LYS A 165 -2.46 7.53 13.33
N GLY A 166 -1.64 7.70 12.33
CA GLY A 166 -0.19 7.78 12.47
C GLY A 166 0.57 7.00 11.41
N LEU A 167 1.89 7.13 11.48
CA LEU A 167 2.85 6.40 10.67
C LEU A 167 3.35 5.20 11.47
N ALA A 168 3.20 3.99 10.94
CA ALA A 168 3.71 2.79 11.59
C ALA A 168 4.87 2.19 10.79
N TYR A 169 5.81 1.57 11.49
CA TYR A 169 6.89 0.77 10.92
C TYR A 169 6.89 -0.62 11.54
N TYR A 170 6.94 -1.63 10.69
CA TYR A 170 7.12 -3.03 11.06
C TYR A 170 8.52 -3.49 10.69
N ASP A 171 9.30 -3.99 11.66
CA ASP A 171 10.68 -4.45 11.45
C ASP A 171 10.79 -5.96 11.21
N GLY A 172 9.66 -6.64 11.02
CA GLY A 172 9.56 -8.11 10.94
C GLY A 172 9.17 -8.78 12.26
N VAL A 173 9.28 -8.05 13.37
CA VAL A 173 9.01 -8.57 14.72
C VAL A 173 8.26 -7.55 15.58
N ASN A 174 8.69 -6.31 15.56
CA ASN A 174 8.16 -5.23 16.38
C ASN A 174 7.48 -4.18 15.50
N TRP A 175 6.62 -3.40 16.14
CA TRP A 175 5.94 -2.26 15.53
C TRP A 175 6.35 -0.98 16.22
N ALA A 176 6.73 0.03 15.48
CA ALA A 176 6.93 1.40 15.96
C ALA A 176 5.86 2.31 15.35
N VAL A 177 5.18 3.11 16.17
CA VAL A 177 4.15 4.07 15.71
C VAL A 177 4.61 5.47 16.06
N TYR A 178 4.71 6.32 15.04
CA TYR A 178 5.11 7.72 15.12
C TYR A 178 3.90 8.62 14.87
N ARG A 179 3.71 9.61 15.73
CA ARG A 179 2.62 10.58 15.60
C ARG A 179 2.89 11.86 16.38
N PRO A 180 2.36 13.00 15.97
CA PRO A 180 2.26 14.16 16.86
C PRO A 180 1.21 13.88 17.94
N SER A 181 1.51 14.23 19.16
CA SER A 181 0.54 14.24 20.26
C SER A 181 -0.65 15.11 19.94
N LEU A 182 -1.85 14.59 20.11
CA LEU A 182 -3.09 15.37 19.86
C LEU A 182 -3.27 16.53 20.83
N SER A 183 -2.71 16.43 22.04
CA SER A 183 -2.85 17.44 23.09
C SER A 183 -1.75 18.49 23.08
N THR A 184 -0.51 18.10 22.74
CA THR A 184 0.67 18.98 22.85
C THR A 184 1.33 19.30 21.51
N GLY A 185 1.02 18.53 20.45
CA GLY A 185 1.68 18.61 19.16
C GLY A 185 3.13 18.09 19.16
N LYS A 186 3.64 17.61 20.30
CA LYS A 186 5.02 17.09 20.41
C LYS A 186 5.13 15.72 19.75
N PRO A 187 6.33 15.36 19.25
CA PRO A 187 6.58 14.02 18.73
C PRO A 187 6.36 12.94 19.78
N GLU A 188 5.68 11.88 19.40
CA GLU A 188 5.47 10.68 20.21
C GLU A 188 5.80 9.45 19.38
N MET A 189 6.45 8.47 20.00
CA MET A 189 6.64 7.14 19.46
C MET A 189 6.27 6.10 20.49
N THR A 190 5.56 5.06 20.06
CA THR A 190 5.30 3.86 20.85
C THR A 190 5.81 2.64 20.12
N VAL A 191 6.42 1.71 20.86
CA VAL A 191 6.86 0.42 20.31
C VAL A 191 6.03 -0.70 20.92
N ARG A 192 5.48 -1.57 20.08
CA ARG A 192 4.89 -2.85 20.47
C ARG A 192 5.85 -3.97 20.08
N ASN A 193 6.36 -4.69 21.08
CA ASN A 193 7.29 -5.80 20.86
C ASN A 193 6.55 -7.11 20.51
N ALA A 194 7.31 -8.15 20.16
CA ALA A 194 6.79 -9.48 19.83
C ALA A 194 5.92 -10.13 20.92
N LYS A 195 6.09 -9.71 22.19
CA LYS A 195 5.27 -10.19 23.32
C LYS A 195 3.99 -9.40 23.50
N GLY A 196 3.72 -8.41 22.63
CA GLY A 196 2.56 -7.53 22.71
C GLY A 196 2.68 -6.41 23.74
N THR A 197 3.84 -6.26 24.40
CA THR A 197 4.07 -5.14 25.34
C THR A 197 4.25 -3.86 24.57
N ILE A 198 3.53 -2.81 24.98
CA ILE A 198 3.60 -1.46 24.39
C ILE A 198 4.31 -0.55 25.39
N PHE A 199 5.29 0.21 24.90
CA PHE A 199 6.03 1.19 25.70
C PHE A 199 6.40 2.42 24.87
N PRO A 200 6.46 3.62 25.48
CA PRO A 200 6.88 4.84 24.81
C PRO A 200 8.40 4.85 24.60
N VAL A 201 8.83 5.48 23.52
CA VAL A 201 10.23 5.77 23.21
C VAL A 201 10.36 7.25 22.90
N ALA A 202 11.39 7.90 23.44
CA ALA A 202 11.65 9.31 23.16
C ALA A 202 12.12 9.48 21.73
N VAL A 203 11.52 10.44 21.00
CA VAL A 203 11.88 10.81 19.64
C VAL A 203 11.83 12.33 19.48
N ASP A 204 12.67 12.85 18.61
CA ASP A 204 12.77 14.29 18.36
C ASP A 204 11.84 14.74 17.23
N THR A 205 11.39 13.81 16.39
CA THR A 205 10.56 14.11 15.21
C THR A 205 9.40 13.12 15.06
N ALA A 206 8.32 13.60 14.46
CA ALA A 206 7.18 12.80 14.02
C ALA A 206 6.60 13.41 12.73
N PRO A 207 5.72 12.70 12.01
CA PRO A 207 4.99 13.28 10.88
C PRO A 207 4.22 14.55 11.29
N ALA A 208 4.04 15.50 10.36
CA ALA A 208 3.33 16.75 10.62
C ALA A 208 1.86 16.57 11.01
N HIS A 209 1.28 15.42 10.70
CA HIS A 209 -0.10 15.06 11.04
C HIS A 209 -0.28 13.54 11.12
N ASN A 210 -1.28 13.08 11.88
CA ASN A 210 -1.60 11.65 12.00
C ASN A 210 -2.19 11.04 10.72
N TYR A 211 -2.83 11.84 9.88
CA TYR A 211 -3.39 11.36 8.62
C TYR A 211 -2.28 11.37 7.56
N VAL A 212 -1.69 10.18 7.32
CA VAL A 212 -0.59 9.97 6.37
C VAL A 212 -1.17 9.59 5.02
N LEU A 213 -0.70 10.25 3.95
CA LEU A 213 -1.23 10.13 2.59
C LEU A 213 -0.22 9.52 1.61
N GLY A 214 1.08 9.63 1.88
CA GLY A 214 2.13 9.14 1.01
C GLY A 214 3.42 8.89 1.75
N ILE A 215 4.19 7.91 1.29
CA ILE A 215 5.51 7.54 1.81
C ILE A 215 6.41 7.24 0.62
N ASP A 216 7.61 7.81 0.62
CA ASP A 216 8.65 7.42 -0.33
C ASP A 216 10.04 7.55 0.28
N PHE A 217 11.04 6.92 -0.36
CA PHE A 217 12.43 6.87 0.08
C PHE A 217 13.37 7.45 -0.97
N GLN A 218 14.42 8.11 -0.46
CA GLN A 218 15.58 8.46 -1.26
C GLN A 218 16.84 8.05 -0.47
N GLY A 219 17.38 6.87 -0.75
CA GLY A 219 18.41 6.28 0.10
C GLY A 219 17.87 5.99 1.50
N ASN A 220 18.49 6.59 2.52
CA ASN A 220 18.05 6.49 3.92
C ASN A 220 17.01 7.55 4.32
N ASP A 221 16.74 8.50 3.44
CA ASP A 221 15.74 9.53 3.71
C ASP A 221 14.33 8.98 3.49
N ILE A 222 13.45 9.19 4.45
CA ILE A 222 12.02 8.91 4.34
C ILE A 222 11.24 10.23 4.20
N TRP A 223 10.40 10.29 3.20
CA TRP A 223 9.50 11.41 2.94
C TRP A 223 8.07 10.97 3.21
N VAL A 224 7.37 11.72 4.05
CA VAL A 224 6.02 11.38 4.50
C VAL A 224 5.07 12.55 4.22
N ALA A 225 4.17 12.34 3.26
CA ALA A 225 3.09 13.28 2.98
C ALA A 225 1.94 13.08 3.95
N THR A 226 1.44 14.17 4.52
CA THR A 226 0.34 14.15 5.48
C THR A 226 -0.72 15.19 5.12
N ALA A 227 -1.89 15.15 5.77
CA ALA A 227 -2.94 16.15 5.60
C ALA A 227 -2.51 17.58 6.00
N LYS A 228 -1.34 17.77 6.64
CA LYS A 228 -0.80 19.09 7.03
C LYS A 228 0.58 19.40 6.45
N GLY A 229 0.98 18.70 5.41
CA GLY A 229 2.23 18.95 4.70
C GLY A 229 3.18 17.77 4.70
N LEU A 230 4.41 18.04 4.25
CA LEU A 230 5.47 17.05 4.05
C LEU A 230 6.40 17.01 5.27
N SER A 231 6.72 15.81 5.70
CA SER A 231 7.73 15.54 6.73
C SER A 231 8.90 14.79 6.12
N HIS A 232 10.09 15.05 6.63
CA HIS A 232 11.32 14.37 6.27
C HIS A 232 11.93 13.73 7.52
N GLY A 233 12.41 12.52 7.39
CA GLY A 233 13.10 11.79 8.44
C GLY A 233 14.23 10.92 7.86
N ILE A 234 15.01 10.31 8.74
CA ILE A 234 16.05 9.36 8.36
C ILE A 234 15.62 7.98 8.83
N HIS A 235 15.48 7.06 7.90
CA HIS A 235 15.28 5.64 8.19
C HIS A 235 16.65 4.98 8.34
N GLN A 236 16.95 4.51 9.54
CA GLN A 236 18.12 3.65 9.77
C GLN A 236 17.64 2.20 9.68
N PRO A 237 18.16 1.41 8.72
CA PRO A 237 17.75 0.01 8.52
C PRO A 237 18.12 -0.91 9.67
#